data_f80c7019513cbde30b221728c5201437
#
_entry.id   f80c7019513cbde30b221728c5201437
#
_cell.length_a   1.000
_cell.length_b   1.000
_cell.length_c   1.000
_cell.angle_alpha   90.00
_cell.angle_beta   90.00
_cell.angle_gamma   90.00
#
_symmetry.space_group_name_H-M   'P 1'
#
loop_
_entity.id
_entity.type
_entity.pdbx_description
1 polymer ?
#
loop_
_entity_poly.entity_id
_entity_poly.type
_entity_poly.pdbx_seq_one_letter_code
_entity_poly.pdbx_strand_id
1 'polypeptide(L)'
;MSRDKGSSQSEILKISSSGSSRRLVWTLGLGAFGLAFSLTTTAAYLPRLLKGFTDSTSLIGLILGAEGAFALTLPLVIGPWSDMFHTPMGRRRPFMLAAIGPMGFCLALVAFMPNLWTTALLVFAFFFAYYVYEPPYRGLYPDLLDDAVYGRAQGVQHLLRGIALGIALIGGAGLLHIWHAAPFLVSSLVVMGACSVPIVFVREVGGEARVFEGIGTYLRHSWRVFTANRDVRRFLIANAAWEGAFAGGRSFVVLYLTVGLGQKSVGVSTAVLATIAGGYVVAALVAGRLGDRFGLARVIWTASIVYGLGMLAGGLVQVWHYWYLPAIFLVAITAGAVMTLAWGLLFKLMPASDRGAISGLATTTKGFGLLIGTPLAGVAVEFLSPHLPATHGYQALWPLLGVPILAVIPLVMRLESVESDADRAAGPQQAEAPHLPV
;
A
#
# COMPACT_ATOMS: atom_id res chain seq x y z
N MET A 1 32.71 -47.69 -6.83
CA MET A 1 32.36 -46.62 -7.83
C MET A 1 30.84 -46.39 -7.90
N SER A 2 30.20 -45.95 -6.83
CA SER A 2 28.72 -45.76 -6.80
C SER A 2 28.27 -44.63 -5.85
N ARG A 3 29.06 -43.56 -5.68
CA ARG A 3 28.70 -42.43 -4.80
C ARG A 3 28.50 -41.07 -5.50
N ASP A 4 28.69 -40.99 -6.82
CA ASP A 4 28.75 -39.67 -7.52
C ASP A 4 27.52 -39.30 -8.37
N LYS A 5 26.51 -40.20 -8.47
CA LYS A 5 25.28 -39.87 -9.24
C LYS A 5 24.18 -39.23 -8.40
N GLY A 6 24.24 -39.30 -7.08
CA GLY A 6 23.22 -38.71 -6.20
C GLY A 6 23.36 -37.19 -5.99
N SER A 7 24.62 -36.68 -5.98
CA SER A 7 24.91 -35.25 -5.80
C SER A 7 24.52 -34.42 -7.02
N SER A 8 24.77 -34.92 -8.22
CA SER A 8 24.47 -34.25 -9.48
C SER A 8 22.96 -34.10 -9.73
N GLN A 9 22.15 -35.13 -9.39
CA GLN A 9 20.69 -35.02 -9.54
C GLN A 9 20.04 -34.07 -8.51
N SER A 10 20.56 -34.00 -7.28
CA SER A 10 20.08 -33.08 -6.26
C SER A 10 20.47 -31.63 -6.56
N GLU A 11 21.62 -31.37 -7.17
CA GLU A 11 22.02 -30.05 -7.65
C GLU A 11 21.21 -29.59 -8.87
N ILE A 12 20.96 -30.48 -9.85
CA ILE A 12 20.13 -30.18 -11.01
C ILE A 12 18.70 -29.90 -10.59
N LEU A 13 18.14 -30.62 -9.62
CA LEU A 13 16.81 -30.36 -9.05
C LEU A 13 16.77 -29.02 -8.28
N LYS A 14 17.84 -28.67 -7.53
CA LYS A 14 17.94 -27.37 -6.86
C LYS A 14 18.06 -26.20 -7.84
N ILE A 15 18.81 -26.35 -8.93
CA ILE A 15 18.96 -25.31 -9.97
C ILE A 15 17.65 -25.14 -10.74
N SER A 16 16.92 -26.21 -11.06
CA SER A 16 15.63 -26.13 -11.74
C SER A 16 14.54 -25.53 -10.84
N SER A 17 14.54 -25.85 -9.54
CA SER A 17 13.61 -25.27 -8.57
C SER A 17 13.85 -23.77 -8.32
N SER A 18 15.14 -23.33 -8.30
CA SER A 18 15.47 -21.92 -8.09
C SER A 18 15.04 -21.03 -9.27
N GLY A 19 15.19 -21.49 -10.50
CA GLY A 19 14.76 -20.79 -11.70
C GLY A 19 13.22 -20.67 -11.80
N SER A 20 12.51 -21.72 -11.41
CA SER A 20 11.04 -21.74 -11.35
C SER A 20 10.51 -20.79 -10.27
N SER A 21 11.10 -20.81 -9.09
CA SER A 21 10.73 -19.92 -7.98
C SER A 21 10.99 -18.44 -8.32
N ARG A 22 12.10 -18.12 -8.98
CA ARG A 22 12.40 -16.74 -9.41
C ARG A 22 11.37 -16.22 -10.41
N ARG A 23 11.01 -17.01 -11.42
CA ARG A 23 9.97 -16.63 -12.39
C ARG A 23 8.63 -16.39 -11.71
N LEU A 24 8.24 -17.29 -10.80
CA LEU A 24 6.99 -17.18 -10.04
C LEU A 24 6.92 -15.89 -9.21
N VAL A 25 8.00 -15.52 -8.52
CA VAL A 25 8.10 -14.29 -7.73
C VAL A 25 7.89 -13.05 -8.60
N TRP A 26 8.52 -12.96 -9.77
CA TRP A 26 8.33 -11.83 -10.68
C TRP A 26 6.94 -11.81 -11.31
N THR A 27 6.40 -12.98 -11.67
CA THR A 27 5.03 -13.12 -12.21
C THR A 27 3.99 -12.63 -11.20
N LEU A 28 4.13 -13.02 -9.93
CA LEU A 28 3.28 -12.51 -8.86
C LEU A 28 3.52 -11.01 -8.64
N GLY A 29 4.76 -10.56 -8.66
CA GLY A 29 5.10 -9.14 -8.47
C GLY A 29 4.43 -8.21 -9.50
N LEU A 30 4.23 -8.63 -10.75
CA LEU A 30 3.54 -7.85 -11.76
C LEU A 30 2.08 -7.54 -11.39
N GLY A 31 1.39 -8.43 -10.70
CA GLY A 31 0.07 -8.13 -10.14
C GLY A 31 0.12 -6.96 -9.15
N ALA A 32 1.14 -6.93 -8.27
CA ALA A 32 1.34 -5.82 -7.34
C ALA A 32 1.64 -4.49 -8.05
N PHE A 33 2.40 -4.55 -9.16
CA PHE A 33 2.65 -3.39 -10.01
C PHE A 33 1.33 -2.82 -10.56
N GLY A 34 0.49 -3.64 -11.20
CA GLY A 34 -0.79 -3.20 -11.75
C GLY A 34 -1.73 -2.60 -10.71
N LEU A 35 -1.88 -3.28 -9.55
CA LEU A 35 -2.69 -2.78 -8.44
C LEU A 35 -2.18 -1.44 -7.90
N ALA A 36 -0.87 -1.31 -7.68
CA ALA A 36 -0.30 -0.08 -7.16
C ALA A 36 -0.40 1.08 -8.16
N PHE A 37 -0.22 0.79 -9.45
CA PHE A 37 -0.35 1.77 -10.52
C PHE A 37 -1.76 2.35 -10.58
N SER A 38 -2.78 1.48 -10.62
CA SER A 38 -4.19 1.89 -10.69
C SER A 38 -4.62 2.70 -9.47
N LEU A 39 -4.25 2.25 -8.28
CA LEU A 39 -4.61 2.92 -7.05
C LEU A 39 -3.89 4.28 -6.90
N THR A 40 -2.63 4.37 -7.31
CA THR A 40 -1.88 5.62 -7.30
C THR A 40 -2.45 6.63 -8.29
N THR A 41 -2.78 6.20 -9.51
CA THR A 41 -3.42 7.05 -10.53
C THR A 41 -4.75 7.59 -10.01
N THR A 42 -5.59 6.71 -9.45
CA THR A 42 -6.88 7.11 -8.87
C THR A 42 -6.69 8.11 -7.74
N ALA A 43 -5.83 7.83 -6.78
CA ALA A 43 -5.61 8.71 -5.64
C ALA A 43 -5.03 10.08 -6.03
N ALA A 44 -4.10 10.13 -7.00
CA ALA A 44 -3.41 11.37 -7.36
C ALA A 44 -4.22 12.26 -8.33
N TYR A 45 -4.95 11.68 -9.26
CA TYR A 45 -5.55 12.45 -10.37
C TYR A 45 -7.08 12.53 -10.32
N LEU A 46 -7.75 11.58 -9.67
CA LEU A 46 -9.20 11.61 -9.51
C LEU A 46 -9.69 12.85 -8.72
N PRO A 47 -9.01 13.34 -7.65
CA PRO A 47 -9.42 14.55 -6.94
C PRO A 47 -9.55 15.77 -7.86
N ARG A 48 -8.62 15.90 -8.82
CA ARG A 48 -8.67 16.99 -9.80
C ARG A 48 -9.85 16.85 -10.77
N LEU A 49 -10.18 15.62 -11.18
CA LEU A 49 -11.36 15.35 -12.00
C LEU A 49 -12.63 15.69 -11.24
N LEU A 50 -12.75 15.26 -9.97
CA LEU A 50 -13.90 15.55 -9.11
C LEU A 50 -14.05 17.05 -8.82
N LYS A 51 -12.94 17.79 -8.70
CA LYS A 51 -12.94 19.25 -8.54
C LYS A 51 -13.61 19.99 -9.72
N GLY A 52 -13.63 19.38 -10.90
CA GLY A 52 -14.39 19.89 -12.04
C GLY A 52 -15.92 19.83 -11.88
N PHE A 53 -16.42 18.99 -10.94
CA PHE A 53 -17.86 18.82 -10.70
C PHE A 53 -18.33 19.43 -9.38
N THR A 54 -17.45 19.67 -8.42
CA THR A 54 -17.80 20.19 -7.09
C THR A 54 -16.68 21.01 -6.48
N ASP A 55 -17.04 22.05 -5.77
CA ASP A 55 -16.10 22.83 -4.97
C ASP A 55 -15.89 22.26 -3.57
N SER A 56 -16.76 21.35 -3.12
CA SER A 56 -16.65 20.73 -1.81
C SER A 56 -15.49 19.72 -1.75
N THR A 57 -14.44 20.08 -1.02
CA THR A 57 -13.29 19.18 -0.75
C THR A 57 -13.67 18.06 0.21
N SER A 58 -14.69 18.29 1.07
CA SER A 58 -15.26 17.25 1.94
C SER A 58 -15.89 16.14 1.12
N LEU A 59 -16.66 16.47 0.09
CA LEU A 59 -17.31 15.50 -0.79
C LEU A 59 -16.27 14.72 -1.60
N ILE A 60 -15.24 15.39 -2.11
CA ILE A 60 -14.10 14.75 -2.77
C ILE A 60 -13.41 13.76 -1.81
N GLY A 61 -13.11 14.20 -0.59
CA GLY A 61 -12.50 13.36 0.44
C GLY A 61 -13.37 12.15 0.81
N LEU A 62 -14.70 12.31 0.88
CA LEU A 62 -15.63 11.22 1.15
C LEU A 62 -15.64 10.17 0.03
N ILE A 63 -15.68 10.61 -1.24
CA ILE A 63 -15.66 9.71 -2.40
C ILE A 63 -14.36 8.90 -2.43
N LEU A 64 -13.22 9.55 -2.19
CA LEU A 64 -11.92 8.87 -2.14
C LEU A 64 -11.77 8.00 -0.89
N GLY A 65 -12.29 8.45 0.25
CA GLY A 65 -12.27 7.70 1.50
C GLY A 65 -13.09 6.41 1.48
N ALA A 66 -14.03 6.27 0.53
CA ALA A 66 -14.77 5.03 0.31
C ALA A 66 -13.83 3.85 -0.01
N GLU A 67 -12.62 4.09 -0.53
CA GLU A 67 -11.56 3.07 -0.62
C GLU A 67 -11.39 2.35 0.72
N GLY A 68 -11.36 3.12 1.84
CA GLY A 68 -11.20 2.58 3.18
C GLY A 68 -12.37 1.67 3.61
N ALA A 69 -13.60 2.01 3.23
CA ALA A 69 -14.77 1.16 3.53
C ALA A 69 -14.67 -0.20 2.83
N PHE A 70 -14.27 -0.22 1.56
CA PHE A 70 -14.05 -1.47 0.82
C PHE A 70 -12.83 -2.24 1.35
N ALA A 71 -11.74 -1.54 1.69
CA ALA A 71 -10.55 -2.13 2.31
C ALA A 71 -10.85 -2.78 3.68
N LEU A 72 -11.80 -2.21 4.42
CA LEU A 72 -12.22 -2.70 5.73
C LEU A 72 -13.09 -3.95 5.63
N THR A 73 -14.00 -3.99 4.66
CA THR A 73 -15.10 -4.98 4.61
C THR A 73 -14.83 -6.14 3.66
N LEU A 74 -14.41 -5.86 2.42
CA LEU A 74 -14.31 -6.89 1.38
C LEU A 74 -13.26 -7.97 1.66
N PRO A 75 -12.04 -7.67 2.17
CA PRO A 75 -11.07 -8.71 2.47
C PRO A 75 -11.56 -9.75 3.48
N LEU A 76 -12.40 -9.34 4.43
CA LEU A 76 -13.00 -10.24 5.45
C LEU A 76 -13.98 -11.24 4.85
N VAL A 77 -14.58 -10.90 3.71
CA VAL A 77 -15.55 -11.75 3.01
C VAL A 77 -14.88 -12.50 1.87
N ILE A 78 -14.21 -11.79 0.98
CA ILE A 78 -13.66 -12.32 -0.27
C ILE A 78 -12.48 -13.27 0.01
N GLY A 79 -11.63 -12.95 0.99
CA GLY A 79 -10.50 -13.81 1.36
C GLY A 79 -10.95 -15.24 1.69
N PRO A 80 -11.74 -15.41 2.77
CA PRO A 80 -12.25 -16.72 3.14
C PRO A 80 -13.15 -17.38 2.08
N TRP A 81 -13.96 -16.58 1.37
CA TRP A 81 -14.81 -17.11 0.31
C TRP A 81 -13.97 -17.68 -0.84
N SER A 82 -12.91 -17.01 -1.24
CA SER A 82 -11.99 -17.53 -2.26
C SER A 82 -11.27 -18.81 -1.83
N ASP A 83 -11.03 -18.99 -0.53
CA ASP A 83 -10.41 -20.23 0.00
C ASP A 83 -11.31 -21.45 -0.06
N MET A 84 -12.64 -21.27 -0.02
CA MET A 84 -13.63 -22.34 -0.11
C MET A 84 -14.04 -22.70 -1.55
N PHE A 85 -13.72 -21.82 -2.50
CA PHE A 85 -14.19 -21.95 -3.88
C PHE A 85 -13.31 -22.94 -4.66
N HIS A 86 -13.91 -23.96 -5.28
CA HIS A 86 -13.17 -24.96 -6.04
C HIS A 86 -13.62 -24.93 -7.50
N THR A 87 -12.69 -24.63 -8.39
CA THR A 87 -12.92 -24.66 -9.84
C THR A 87 -11.75 -25.33 -10.56
N PRO A 88 -11.93 -25.76 -11.82
CA PRO A 88 -10.82 -26.25 -12.64
C PRO A 88 -9.68 -25.22 -12.84
N MET A 89 -9.97 -23.92 -12.63
CA MET A 89 -8.97 -22.84 -12.71
C MET A 89 -8.22 -22.61 -11.39
N GLY A 90 -8.59 -23.28 -10.31
CA GLY A 90 -8.11 -23.06 -8.95
C GLY A 90 -9.16 -22.38 -8.06
N ARG A 91 -8.74 -21.99 -6.85
CA ARG A 91 -9.63 -21.36 -5.85
C ARG A 91 -9.72 -19.85 -6.03
N ARG A 92 -8.59 -19.18 -6.22
CA ARG A 92 -8.42 -17.71 -6.16
C ARG A 92 -8.55 -17.04 -7.52
N ARG A 93 -8.05 -17.69 -8.58
CA ARG A 93 -8.02 -17.15 -9.94
C ARG A 93 -9.40 -16.75 -10.50
N PRO A 94 -10.52 -17.46 -10.24
CA PRO A 94 -11.84 -17.03 -10.69
C PRO A 94 -12.27 -15.67 -10.17
N PHE A 95 -11.96 -15.35 -8.90
CA PHE A 95 -12.26 -14.03 -8.31
C PHE A 95 -11.43 -12.93 -8.96
N MET A 96 -10.14 -13.22 -9.20
CA MET A 96 -9.24 -12.28 -9.87
C MET A 96 -9.70 -12.02 -11.31
N LEU A 97 -10.11 -13.06 -12.03
CA LEU A 97 -10.62 -12.94 -13.39
C LEU A 97 -11.92 -12.14 -13.46
N ALA A 98 -12.85 -12.38 -12.54
CA ALA A 98 -14.11 -11.66 -12.48
C ALA A 98 -13.91 -10.16 -12.16
N ALA A 99 -12.87 -9.83 -11.39
CA ALA A 99 -12.62 -8.46 -10.93
C ALA A 99 -11.82 -7.61 -11.95
N ILE A 100 -10.93 -8.21 -12.74
CA ILE A 100 -10.01 -7.46 -13.61
C ILE A 100 -10.74 -6.66 -14.70
N GLY A 101 -11.78 -7.24 -15.31
CA GLY A 101 -12.58 -6.58 -16.34
C GLY A 101 -13.28 -5.32 -15.81
N PRO A 102 -14.12 -5.43 -14.76
CA PRO A 102 -14.76 -4.29 -14.11
C PRO A 102 -13.76 -3.22 -13.64
N MET A 103 -12.61 -3.63 -13.04
CA MET A 103 -11.58 -2.71 -12.57
C MET A 103 -11.00 -1.87 -13.72
N GLY A 104 -10.63 -2.49 -14.84
CA GLY A 104 -10.12 -1.79 -16.02
C GLY A 104 -11.19 -0.92 -16.68
N PHE A 105 -12.41 -1.45 -16.82
CA PHE A 105 -13.53 -0.73 -17.42
C PHE A 105 -13.91 0.54 -16.66
N CYS A 106 -14.00 0.46 -15.34
CA CYS A 106 -14.31 1.63 -14.50
C CYS A 106 -13.24 2.71 -14.64
N LEU A 107 -11.94 2.33 -14.66
CA LEU A 107 -10.85 3.28 -14.88
C LEU A 107 -10.91 3.92 -16.27
N ALA A 108 -11.22 3.14 -17.31
CA ALA A 108 -11.31 3.67 -18.68
C ALA A 108 -12.43 4.70 -18.80
N LEU A 109 -13.56 4.49 -18.13
CA LEU A 109 -14.75 5.33 -18.30
C LEU A 109 -14.82 6.51 -17.32
N VAL A 110 -14.14 6.46 -16.19
CA VAL A 110 -14.30 7.45 -15.10
C VAL A 110 -14.11 8.89 -15.56
N ALA A 111 -13.18 9.15 -16.50
CA ALA A 111 -12.88 10.48 -17.00
C ALA A 111 -13.90 11.01 -18.03
N PHE A 112 -14.83 10.17 -18.50
CA PHE A 112 -15.86 10.52 -19.49
C PHE A 112 -17.24 10.72 -18.85
N MET A 113 -17.32 10.58 -17.53
CA MET A 113 -18.62 10.72 -16.85
C MET A 113 -19.10 12.17 -16.83
N PRO A 114 -20.40 12.39 -17.05
CA PRO A 114 -20.94 13.74 -17.22
C PRO A 114 -21.15 14.50 -15.91
N ASN A 115 -21.14 13.83 -14.77
CA ASN A 115 -21.43 14.44 -13.48
C ASN A 115 -20.76 13.69 -12.32
N LEU A 116 -20.79 14.34 -11.14
CA LEU A 116 -20.16 13.85 -9.91
C LEU A 116 -20.65 12.46 -9.50
N TRP A 117 -21.96 12.22 -9.56
CA TRP A 117 -22.56 10.99 -9.03
C TRP A 117 -22.24 9.76 -9.88
N THR A 118 -22.26 9.91 -11.22
CA THR A 118 -21.85 8.83 -12.12
C THR A 118 -20.35 8.55 -12.01
N THR A 119 -19.53 9.60 -11.83
CA THR A 119 -18.11 9.45 -11.54
C THR A 119 -17.89 8.70 -10.22
N ALA A 120 -18.57 9.11 -9.15
CA ALA A 120 -18.49 8.45 -7.84
C ALA A 120 -18.93 6.99 -7.90
N LEU A 121 -19.99 6.68 -8.64
CA LEU A 121 -20.46 5.30 -8.83
C LEU A 121 -19.38 4.42 -9.49
N LEU A 122 -18.71 4.91 -10.54
CA LEU A 122 -17.62 4.18 -11.18
C LEU A 122 -16.40 4.04 -10.27
N VAL A 123 -16.09 5.05 -9.46
CA VAL A 123 -15.03 4.99 -8.46
C VAL A 123 -15.33 3.91 -7.41
N PHE A 124 -16.55 3.85 -6.92
CA PHE A 124 -16.97 2.81 -5.96
C PHE A 124 -16.93 1.42 -6.60
N ALA A 125 -17.39 1.29 -7.85
CA ALA A 125 -17.29 0.04 -8.60
C ALA A 125 -15.83 -0.39 -8.84
N PHE A 126 -14.94 0.57 -9.11
CA PHE A 126 -13.48 0.33 -9.19
C PHE A 126 -12.92 -0.18 -7.86
N PHE A 127 -13.21 0.50 -6.74
CA PHE A 127 -12.73 0.06 -5.43
C PHE A 127 -13.30 -1.31 -5.05
N PHE A 128 -14.58 -1.55 -5.32
CA PHE A 128 -15.19 -2.87 -5.13
C PHE A 128 -14.42 -3.93 -5.91
N ALA A 129 -14.21 -3.75 -7.21
CA ALA A 129 -13.49 -4.71 -8.04
C ALA A 129 -12.02 -4.87 -7.58
N TYR A 130 -11.34 -3.78 -7.19
CA TYR A 130 -10.01 -3.81 -6.64
C TYR A 130 -9.90 -4.71 -5.41
N TYR A 131 -10.82 -4.56 -4.46
CA TYR A 131 -10.83 -5.35 -3.21
C TYR A 131 -11.47 -6.73 -3.36
N VAL A 132 -12.10 -7.04 -4.50
CA VAL A 132 -12.41 -8.43 -4.91
C VAL A 132 -11.16 -9.12 -5.47
N TYR A 133 -10.28 -8.38 -6.18
CA TYR A 133 -9.04 -8.92 -6.74
C TYR A 133 -7.94 -9.10 -5.67
N GLU A 134 -7.71 -8.10 -4.82
CA GLU A 134 -6.52 -7.99 -3.96
C GLU A 134 -6.39 -9.13 -2.94
N PRO A 135 -7.41 -9.53 -2.15
CA PRO A 135 -7.26 -10.61 -1.16
C PRO A 135 -6.92 -11.98 -1.77
N PRO A 136 -7.62 -12.48 -2.82
CA PRO A 136 -7.22 -13.71 -3.50
C PRO A 136 -5.81 -13.64 -4.08
N TYR A 137 -5.43 -12.50 -4.69
CA TYR A 137 -4.11 -12.30 -5.21
C TYR A 137 -3.02 -12.38 -4.12
N ARG A 138 -3.22 -11.72 -2.98
CA ARG A 138 -2.27 -11.79 -1.84
C ARG A 138 -2.15 -13.20 -1.29
N GLY A 139 -3.24 -13.94 -1.29
CA GLY A 139 -3.25 -15.32 -0.83
C GLY A 139 -2.47 -16.28 -1.72
N LEU A 140 -2.20 -15.96 -3.00
CA LEU A 140 -1.33 -16.78 -3.85
C LEU A 140 0.11 -16.87 -3.33
N TYR A 141 0.60 -15.86 -2.60
CA TYR A 141 1.97 -15.86 -2.08
C TYR A 141 2.22 -17.01 -1.10
N PRO A 142 1.48 -17.14 0.02
CA PRO A 142 1.69 -18.24 0.94
C PRO A 142 1.26 -19.61 0.39
N ASP A 143 0.40 -19.66 -0.64
CA ASP A 143 -0.02 -20.93 -1.24
C ASP A 143 1.01 -21.51 -2.22
N LEU A 144 1.87 -20.65 -2.80
CA LEU A 144 2.74 -21.03 -3.92
C LEU A 144 4.23 -20.90 -3.63
N LEU A 145 4.59 -20.19 -2.57
CA LEU A 145 5.99 -19.91 -2.23
C LEU A 145 6.34 -20.54 -0.90
N ASP A 146 7.50 -21.19 -0.87
CA ASP A 146 8.10 -21.72 0.36
C ASP A 146 8.51 -20.57 1.29
N ASP A 147 8.48 -20.81 2.60
CA ASP A 147 8.85 -19.82 3.63
C ASP A 147 10.23 -19.20 3.38
N ALA A 148 11.19 -19.97 2.88
CA ALA A 148 12.54 -19.50 2.55
C ALA A 148 12.59 -18.45 1.42
N VAL A 149 11.58 -18.42 0.53
CA VAL A 149 11.48 -17.51 -0.62
C VAL A 149 10.54 -16.36 -0.33
N TYR A 150 9.69 -16.48 0.69
CA TYR A 150 8.64 -15.53 0.98
C TYR A 150 9.17 -14.10 1.21
N GLY A 151 10.25 -13.92 1.98
CA GLY A 151 10.86 -12.61 2.22
C GLY A 151 11.35 -11.94 0.93
N ARG A 152 12.00 -12.71 0.03
CA ARG A 152 12.41 -12.21 -1.30
C ARG A 152 11.22 -11.80 -2.16
N ALA A 153 10.14 -12.59 -2.12
CA ALA A 153 8.93 -12.29 -2.88
C ALA A 153 8.26 -11.00 -2.40
N GLN A 154 8.21 -10.76 -1.08
CA GLN A 154 7.74 -9.49 -0.52
C GLN A 154 8.63 -8.32 -0.94
N GLY A 155 9.97 -8.50 -0.96
CA GLY A 155 10.91 -7.49 -1.45
C GLY A 155 10.63 -7.10 -2.90
N VAL A 156 10.47 -8.07 -3.80
CA VAL A 156 10.12 -7.83 -5.22
C VAL A 156 8.76 -7.17 -5.34
N GLN A 157 7.77 -7.59 -4.56
CA GLN A 157 6.45 -6.97 -4.52
C GLN A 157 6.53 -5.49 -4.17
N HIS A 158 7.25 -5.14 -3.09
CA HIS A 158 7.41 -3.75 -2.66
C HIS A 158 8.20 -2.90 -3.67
N LEU A 159 9.24 -3.48 -4.28
CA LEU A 159 10.00 -2.81 -5.34
C LEU A 159 9.10 -2.46 -6.53
N LEU A 160 8.32 -3.42 -7.03
CA LEU A 160 7.42 -3.21 -8.16
C LEU A 160 6.29 -2.24 -7.83
N ARG A 161 5.78 -2.25 -6.59
CA ARG A 161 4.83 -1.23 -6.11
C ARG A 161 5.46 0.17 -6.08
N GLY A 162 6.71 0.30 -5.64
CA GLY A 162 7.45 1.57 -5.63
C GLY A 162 7.68 2.10 -7.06
N ILE A 163 8.08 1.23 -7.99
CA ILE A 163 8.24 1.57 -9.41
C ILE A 163 6.91 2.00 -10.01
N ALA A 164 5.82 1.26 -9.74
CA ALA A 164 4.48 1.61 -10.21
C ALA A 164 4.03 2.99 -9.70
N LEU A 165 4.25 3.26 -8.41
CA LEU A 165 3.97 4.56 -7.80
C LEU A 165 4.75 5.68 -8.50
N GLY A 166 6.05 5.48 -8.74
CA GLY A 166 6.90 6.45 -9.43
C GLY A 166 6.41 6.75 -10.86
N ILE A 167 6.16 5.70 -11.65
CA ILE A 167 5.70 5.84 -13.03
C ILE A 167 4.30 6.46 -13.08
N ALA A 168 3.38 6.05 -12.19
CA ALA A 168 2.03 6.61 -12.14
C ALA A 168 2.04 8.10 -11.77
N LEU A 169 2.85 8.52 -10.78
CA LEU A 169 2.92 9.92 -10.37
C LEU A 169 3.60 10.80 -11.42
N ILE A 170 4.75 10.38 -11.94
CA ILE A 170 5.52 11.20 -12.91
C ILE A 170 4.86 11.16 -14.29
N GLY A 171 4.59 9.95 -14.79
CA GLY A 171 3.99 9.74 -16.09
C GLY A 171 2.56 10.28 -16.17
N GLY A 172 1.77 10.08 -15.10
CA GLY A 172 0.41 10.56 -15.02
C GLY A 172 0.31 12.08 -15.06
N ALA A 173 1.27 12.82 -14.47
CA ALA A 173 1.34 14.28 -14.57
C ALA A 173 1.55 14.74 -16.00
N GLY A 174 2.45 14.10 -16.76
CA GLY A 174 2.66 14.37 -18.18
C GLY A 174 1.43 14.02 -19.03
N LEU A 175 0.82 12.85 -18.80
CA LEU A 175 -0.39 12.40 -19.49
C LEU A 175 -1.57 13.34 -19.26
N LEU A 176 -1.75 13.82 -18.02
CA LEU A 176 -2.80 14.77 -17.66
C LEU A 176 -2.68 16.11 -18.40
N HIS A 177 -1.45 16.49 -18.75
CA HIS A 177 -1.19 17.69 -19.53
C HIS A 177 -1.62 17.52 -21.00
N ILE A 178 -1.44 16.32 -21.56
CA ILE A 178 -1.83 16.02 -22.95
C ILE A 178 -3.36 15.92 -23.06
N TRP A 179 -3.97 15.18 -22.12
CA TRP A 179 -5.42 14.93 -22.11
C TRP A 179 -5.89 14.46 -20.73
N HIS A 180 -6.97 15.06 -20.24
CA HIS A 180 -7.50 14.79 -18.89
C HIS A 180 -7.85 13.30 -18.64
N ALA A 181 -8.23 12.55 -19.67
CA ALA A 181 -8.57 11.14 -19.58
C ALA A 181 -7.34 10.21 -19.69
N ALA A 182 -6.22 10.69 -20.23
CA ALA A 182 -5.06 9.85 -20.56
C ALA A 182 -4.49 9.07 -19.36
N PRO A 183 -4.33 9.64 -18.15
CA PRO A 183 -3.84 8.88 -17.00
C PRO A 183 -4.72 7.69 -16.65
N PHE A 184 -6.03 7.83 -16.74
CA PHE A 184 -7.01 6.79 -16.41
C PHE A 184 -7.04 5.68 -17.47
N LEU A 185 -6.98 6.04 -18.76
CA LEU A 185 -6.90 5.07 -19.86
C LEU A 185 -5.62 4.24 -19.80
N VAL A 186 -4.47 4.89 -19.60
CA VAL A 186 -3.20 4.18 -19.44
C VAL A 186 -3.25 3.29 -18.20
N SER A 187 -3.82 3.77 -17.09
CA SER A 187 -3.98 2.97 -15.88
C SER A 187 -4.88 1.76 -16.09
N SER A 188 -5.96 1.91 -16.87
CA SER A 188 -6.82 0.80 -17.27
C SER A 188 -6.04 -0.28 -18.03
N LEU A 189 -5.26 0.12 -19.04
CA LEU A 189 -4.44 -0.82 -19.83
C LEU A 189 -3.37 -1.50 -18.97
N VAL A 190 -2.70 -0.73 -18.10
CA VAL A 190 -1.66 -1.27 -17.20
C VAL A 190 -2.25 -2.25 -16.18
N VAL A 191 -3.38 -1.92 -15.55
CA VAL A 191 -4.00 -2.83 -14.58
C VAL A 191 -4.51 -4.10 -15.24
N MET A 192 -5.15 -4.00 -16.41
CA MET A 192 -5.62 -5.16 -17.15
C MET A 192 -4.44 -6.04 -17.60
N GLY A 193 -3.38 -5.46 -18.16
CA GLY A 193 -2.20 -6.19 -18.59
C GLY A 193 -1.43 -6.83 -17.43
N ALA A 194 -1.00 -6.03 -16.46
CA ALA A 194 -0.15 -6.50 -15.37
C ALA A 194 -0.89 -7.46 -14.40
N CYS A 195 -2.17 -7.19 -14.09
CA CYS A 195 -2.94 -8.05 -13.21
C CYS A 195 -3.43 -9.34 -13.91
N SER A 196 -3.47 -9.40 -15.26
CA SER A 196 -3.75 -10.66 -15.96
C SER A 196 -2.60 -11.65 -15.89
N VAL A 197 -1.36 -11.18 -15.74
CA VAL A 197 -0.16 -12.04 -15.70
C VAL A 197 -0.25 -13.13 -14.64
N PRO A 198 -0.51 -12.86 -13.35
CA PRO A 198 -0.67 -13.93 -12.37
C PRO A 198 -1.88 -14.82 -12.65
N ILE A 199 -2.95 -14.32 -13.27
CA ILE A 199 -4.12 -15.14 -13.63
C ILE A 199 -3.76 -16.18 -14.71
N VAL A 200 -2.99 -15.77 -15.71
CA VAL A 200 -2.66 -16.61 -16.89
C VAL A 200 -1.51 -17.58 -16.58
N PHE A 201 -0.44 -17.08 -15.98
CA PHE A 201 0.83 -17.81 -15.87
C PHE A 201 0.99 -18.57 -14.55
N VAL A 202 0.18 -18.29 -13.52
CA VAL A 202 0.24 -19.00 -12.25
C VAL A 202 -0.78 -20.13 -12.25
N ARG A 203 -0.34 -21.36 -11.94
CA ARG A 203 -1.22 -22.50 -11.73
C ARG A 203 -1.34 -22.75 -10.22
N GLU A 204 -2.55 -22.72 -9.71
CA GLU A 204 -2.80 -23.14 -8.33
C GLU A 204 -2.72 -24.66 -8.25
N VAL A 205 -1.92 -25.16 -7.32
CA VAL A 205 -1.94 -26.58 -6.96
C VAL A 205 -3.11 -26.75 -6.00
N GLY A 206 -3.99 -27.71 -6.27
CA GLY A 206 -5.15 -28.00 -5.43
C GLY A 206 -4.72 -28.27 -3.99
N GLY A 207 -5.06 -27.36 -3.08
CA GLY A 207 -4.86 -27.52 -1.64
C GLY A 207 -6.13 -28.03 -0.96
N GLU A 208 -6.00 -28.57 0.24
CA GLU A 208 -7.15 -28.97 1.06
C GLU A 208 -8.07 -27.77 1.32
N ALA A 209 -9.38 -27.99 1.23
CA ALA A 209 -10.38 -26.97 1.53
C ALA A 209 -10.25 -26.55 2.99
N ARG A 210 -9.95 -25.28 3.23
CA ARG A 210 -10.01 -24.75 4.60
C ARG A 210 -11.46 -24.55 4.98
N VAL A 211 -11.86 -25.13 6.10
CA VAL A 211 -13.19 -24.93 6.67
C VAL A 211 -13.25 -23.51 7.23
N PHE A 212 -14.13 -22.69 6.65
CA PHE A 212 -14.39 -21.35 7.17
C PHE A 212 -15.48 -21.42 8.26
N GLU A 213 -15.11 -21.14 9.49
CA GLU A 213 -16.01 -21.18 10.64
C GLU A 213 -17.03 -20.03 10.70
N GLY A 214 -17.06 -19.17 9.67
CA GLY A 214 -17.95 -18.03 9.56
C GLY A 214 -17.32 -16.69 9.99
N ILE A 215 -17.81 -15.60 9.36
CA ILE A 215 -17.31 -14.23 9.59
C ILE A 215 -17.41 -13.83 11.07
N GLY A 216 -18.51 -14.21 11.74
CA GLY A 216 -18.71 -13.87 13.16
C GLY A 216 -17.66 -14.50 14.08
N THR A 217 -17.26 -15.74 13.84
CA THR A 217 -16.20 -16.44 14.59
C THR A 217 -14.85 -15.77 14.33
N TYR A 218 -14.54 -15.48 13.06
CA TYR A 218 -13.32 -14.78 12.67
C TYR A 218 -13.22 -13.39 13.33
N LEU A 219 -14.28 -12.58 13.27
CA LEU A 219 -14.30 -11.24 13.89
C LEU A 219 -14.16 -11.31 15.42
N ARG A 220 -14.81 -12.29 16.07
CA ARG A 220 -14.72 -12.50 17.50
C ARG A 220 -13.31 -12.94 17.92
N HIS A 221 -12.68 -13.81 17.13
CA HIS A 221 -11.30 -14.23 17.34
C HIS A 221 -10.34 -13.04 17.15
N SER A 222 -10.47 -12.31 16.05
CA SER A 222 -9.66 -11.11 15.77
C SER A 222 -9.80 -10.05 16.87
N TRP A 223 -11.02 -9.81 17.35
CA TRP A 223 -11.25 -8.88 18.48
C TRP A 223 -10.59 -9.36 19.77
N ARG A 224 -10.64 -10.65 20.05
CA ARG A 224 -9.95 -11.24 21.21
C ARG A 224 -8.44 -11.07 21.09
N VAL A 225 -7.85 -11.32 19.94
CA VAL A 225 -6.42 -11.12 19.68
C VAL A 225 -6.04 -9.64 19.83
N PHE A 226 -6.82 -8.72 19.31
CA PHE A 226 -6.63 -7.28 19.46
C PHE A 226 -6.65 -6.83 20.92
N THR A 227 -7.58 -7.34 21.71
CA THR A 227 -7.73 -6.95 23.12
C THR A 227 -6.67 -7.60 24.00
N ALA A 228 -6.32 -8.86 23.75
CA ALA A 228 -5.39 -9.63 24.56
C ALA A 228 -3.92 -9.23 24.33
N ASN A 229 -3.54 -8.95 23.07
CA ASN A 229 -2.15 -8.64 22.73
C ASN A 229 -1.90 -7.12 22.69
N ARG A 230 -1.25 -6.63 23.76
CA ARG A 230 -0.99 -5.18 23.92
C ARG A 230 -0.06 -4.64 22.84
N ASP A 231 0.93 -5.39 22.39
CA ASP A 231 1.95 -4.91 21.44
C ASP A 231 1.40 -4.92 20.01
N VAL A 232 0.66 -5.95 19.62
CA VAL A 232 -0.10 -5.95 18.37
C VAL A 232 -1.06 -4.76 18.34
N ARG A 233 -1.78 -4.48 19.42
CA ARG A 233 -2.70 -3.33 19.49
C ARG A 233 -1.97 -1.99 19.34
N ARG A 234 -0.80 -1.80 19.97
CA ARG A 234 0.05 -0.60 19.80
C ARG A 234 0.45 -0.41 18.34
N PHE A 235 0.90 -1.50 17.70
CA PHE A 235 1.24 -1.48 16.29
C PHE A 235 0.05 -1.12 15.42
N LEU A 236 -1.11 -1.75 15.62
CA LEU A 236 -2.31 -1.55 14.81
C LEU A 236 -2.83 -0.09 14.87
N ILE A 237 -2.75 0.55 16.05
CA ILE A 237 -3.09 1.97 16.18
C ILE A 237 -2.10 2.84 15.40
N ALA A 238 -0.80 2.56 15.48
CA ALA A 238 0.20 3.28 14.72
C ALA A 238 0.02 3.08 13.21
N ASN A 239 -0.28 1.86 12.77
CA ASN A 239 -0.54 1.53 11.37
C ASN A 239 -1.74 2.31 10.81
N ALA A 240 -2.83 2.45 11.58
CA ALA A 240 -3.98 3.24 11.15
C ALA A 240 -3.62 4.74 10.95
N ALA A 241 -2.80 5.30 11.84
CA ALA A 241 -2.33 6.69 11.72
C ALA A 241 -1.42 6.88 10.48
N TRP A 242 -0.46 6.00 10.25
CA TRP A 242 0.43 6.07 9.09
C TRP A 242 -0.33 5.91 7.75
N GLU A 243 -1.19 4.91 7.66
CA GLU A 243 -1.98 4.65 6.45
C GLU A 243 -2.97 5.79 6.17
N GLY A 244 -3.60 6.34 7.21
CA GLY A 244 -4.50 7.50 7.08
C GLY A 244 -3.77 8.75 6.61
N ALA A 245 -2.60 9.04 7.18
CA ALA A 245 -1.77 10.16 6.77
C ALA A 245 -1.25 10.01 5.34
N PHE A 246 -0.79 8.82 4.98
CA PHE A 246 -0.32 8.51 3.64
C PHE A 246 -1.46 8.65 2.60
N ALA A 247 -2.64 8.12 2.91
CA ALA A 247 -3.80 8.20 2.03
C ALA A 247 -4.28 9.65 1.83
N GLY A 248 -4.42 10.42 2.91
CA GLY A 248 -4.79 11.84 2.83
C GLY A 248 -3.76 12.65 2.03
N GLY A 249 -2.47 12.47 2.31
CA GLY A 249 -1.39 13.16 1.62
C GLY A 249 -1.39 12.87 0.11
N ARG A 250 -1.41 11.60 -0.29
CA ARG A 250 -1.39 11.22 -1.72
C ARG A 250 -2.63 11.69 -2.48
N SER A 251 -3.79 11.77 -1.81
CA SER A 251 -5.05 12.16 -2.44
C SER A 251 -5.15 13.66 -2.68
N PHE A 252 -4.55 14.47 -1.82
CA PHE A 252 -4.68 15.93 -1.88
C PHE A 252 -3.42 16.66 -2.34
N VAL A 253 -2.26 15.98 -2.50
CA VAL A 253 -1.00 16.64 -2.88
C VAL A 253 -1.09 17.39 -4.20
N VAL A 254 -1.75 16.83 -5.20
CA VAL A 254 -1.91 17.49 -6.52
C VAL A 254 -2.81 18.70 -6.40
N LEU A 255 -3.93 18.61 -5.66
CA LEU A 255 -4.81 19.75 -5.40
C LEU A 255 -4.13 20.83 -4.55
N TYR A 256 -3.34 20.44 -3.54
CA TYR A 256 -2.52 21.37 -2.78
C TYR A 256 -1.58 22.18 -3.68
N LEU A 257 -0.88 21.51 -4.61
CA LEU A 257 0.02 22.19 -5.54
C LEU A 257 -0.73 23.09 -6.52
N THR A 258 -1.80 22.59 -7.12
CA THR A 258 -2.47 23.28 -8.23
C THR A 258 -3.48 24.32 -7.78
N VAL A 259 -4.24 24.06 -6.73
CA VAL A 259 -5.26 24.96 -6.17
C VAL A 259 -4.69 25.72 -4.97
N GLY A 260 -4.12 25.01 -4.00
CA GLY A 260 -3.60 25.61 -2.77
C GLY A 260 -2.44 26.56 -3.02
N LEU A 261 -1.42 26.15 -3.77
CA LEU A 261 -0.26 26.98 -4.09
C LEU A 261 -0.35 27.67 -5.46
N GLY A 262 -1.47 27.54 -6.18
CA GLY A 262 -1.69 28.18 -7.48
C GLY A 262 -0.72 27.73 -8.58
N GLN A 263 -0.03 26.61 -8.43
CA GLN A 263 0.99 26.16 -9.37
C GLN A 263 0.37 25.49 -10.59
N LYS A 264 0.20 26.26 -11.65
CA LYS A 264 -0.32 25.76 -12.95
C LYS A 264 0.78 25.08 -13.80
N SER A 265 2.06 25.26 -13.42
CA SER A 265 3.19 24.67 -14.17
C SER A 265 3.24 23.15 -13.97
N VAL A 266 3.19 22.42 -15.10
CA VAL A 266 3.38 20.97 -15.13
C VAL A 266 4.77 20.59 -14.57
N GLY A 267 5.78 21.40 -14.85
CA GLY A 267 7.15 21.18 -14.37
C GLY A 267 7.24 21.15 -12.85
N VAL A 268 6.56 22.04 -12.12
CA VAL A 268 6.52 22.04 -10.66
C VAL A 268 5.83 20.77 -10.13
N SER A 269 4.65 20.47 -10.63
CA SER A 269 3.91 19.26 -10.18
C SER A 269 4.71 17.99 -10.46
N THR A 270 5.32 17.89 -11.64
CA THR A 270 6.18 16.75 -12.01
C THR A 270 7.40 16.65 -11.11
N ALA A 271 8.09 17.77 -10.83
CA ALA A 271 9.26 17.79 -9.97
C ALA A 271 8.93 17.33 -8.54
N VAL A 272 7.82 17.82 -7.97
CA VAL A 272 7.37 17.41 -6.62
C VAL A 272 7.00 15.92 -6.60
N LEU A 273 6.19 15.45 -7.55
CA LEU A 273 5.76 14.05 -7.60
C LEU A 273 6.94 13.11 -7.87
N ALA A 274 7.90 13.53 -8.72
CA ALA A 274 9.14 12.78 -8.95
C ALA A 274 10.01 12.72 -7.69
N THR A 275 10.08 13.81 -6.93
CA THR A 275 10.81 13.87 -5.66
C THR A 275 10.18 12.92 -4.63
N ILE A 276 8.86 12.91 -4.50
CA ILE A 276 8.13 11.98 -3.61
C ILE A 276 8.37 10.53 -4.04
N ALA A 277 8.21 10.23 -5.33
CA ALA A 277 8.43 8.89 -5.86
C ALA A 277 9.87 8.41 -5.69
N GLY A 278 10.85 9.27 -5.99
CA GLY A 278 12.27 9.00 -5.80
C GLY A 278 12.62 8.72 -4.34
N GLY A 279 12.10 9.52 -3.42
CA GLY A 279 12.26 9.30 -1.98
C GLY A 279 11.70 7.96 -1.53
N TYR A 280 10.52 7.59 -2.00
CA TYR A 280 9.89 6.30 -1.68
C TYR A 280 10.70 5.11 -2.23
N VAL A 281 11.22 5.20 -3.46
CA VAL A 281 12.08 4.16 -4.06
C VAL A 281 13.38 4.01 -3.27
N VAL A 282 14.04 5.13 -2.91
CA VAL A 282 15.26 5.10 -2.08
C VAL A 282 14.97 4.45 -0.73
N ALA A 283 13.86 4.80 -0.10
CA ALA A 283 13.43 4.18 1.15
C ALA A 283 13.27 2.66 1.00
N ALA A 284 12.58 2.19 -0.03
CA ALA A 284 12.38 0.77 -0.28
C ALA A 284 13.69 -0.03 -0.45
N LEU A 285 14.73 0.60 -0.99
CA LEU A 285 16.06 -0.02 -1.17
C LEU A 285 16.91 -0.03 0.10
N VAL A 286 16.76 0.99 0.95
CA VAL A 286 17.68 1.24 2.07
C VAL A 286 17.07 0.84 3.42
N ALA A 287 15.75 0.98 3.58
CA ALA A 287 15.06 0.80 4.86
C ALA A 287 15.28 -0.61 5.44
N GLY A 288 15.24 -1.65 4.61
CA GLY A 288 15.49 -3.03 5.07
C GLY A 288 16.85 -3.17 5.76
N ARG A 289 17.93 -2.68 5.10
CA ARG A 289 19.30 -2.73 5.67
C ARG A 289 19.43 -1.92 6.97
N LEU A 290 18.74 -0.78 7.05
CA LEU A 290 18.70 0.01 8.28
C LEU A 290 17.96 -0.71 9.39
N GLY A 291 16.82 -1.35 9.06
CA GLY A 291 16.03 -2.16 9.98
C GLY A 291 16.83 -3.34 10.54
N ASP A 292 17.57 -4.06 9.67
CA ASP A 292 18.43 -5.17 10.08
C ASP A 292 19.58 -4.71 10.99
N ARG A 293 20.13 -3.51 10.76
CA ARG A 293 21.27 -2.98 11.53
C ARG A 293 20.88 -2.35 12.85
N PHE A 294 19.77 -1.62 12.90
CA PHE A 294 19.39 -0.77 14.04
C PHE A 294 18.12 -1.22 14.76
N GLY A 295 17.45 -2.27 14.26
CA GLY A 295 16.12 -2.70 14.70
C GLY A 295 14.99 -1.99 13.94
N LEU A 296 13.94 -2.74 13.60
CA LEU A 296 12.81 -2.22 12.81
C LEU A 296 12.05 -1.13 13.55
N ALA A 297 11.72 -1.36 14.83
CA ALA A 297 10.98 -0.40 15.63
C ALA A 297 11.72 0.92 15.78
N ARG A 298 13.07 0.87 16.00
CA ARG A 298 13.91 2.06 16.13
C ARG A 298 13.92 2.88 14.84
N VAL A 299 14.10 2.25 13.69
CA VAL A 299 14.08 2.94 12.40
C VAL A 299 12.70 3.53 12.11
N ILE A 300 11.62 2.81 12.45
CA ILE A 300 10.25 3.29 12.24
C ILE A 300 9.95 4.53 13.09
N TRP A 301 10.24 4.52 14.41
CA TRP A 301 9.89 5.68 15.22
C TRP A 301 10.78 6.91 14.92
N THR A 302 12.07 6.72 14.62
CA THR A 302 12.93 7.83 14.19
C THR A 302 12.49 8.42 12.85
N ALA A 303 12.16 7.57 11.89
CA ALA A 303 11.58 8.00 10.60
C ALA A 303 10.22 8.70 10.80
N SER A 304 9.38 8.23 11.72
CA SER A 304 8.08 8.85 12.03
C SER A 304 8.23 10.26 12.61
N ILE A 305 9.29 10.55 13.38
CA ILE A 305 9.57 11.92 13.86
C ILE A 305 9.80 12.84 12.66
N VAL A 306 10.71 12.48 11.77
CA VAL A 306 11.05 13.32 10.61
C VAL A 306 9.84 13.44 9.67
N TYR A 307 9.12 12.34 9.45
CA TYR A 307 7.90 12.34 8.65
C TYR A 307 6.83 13.27 9.23
N GLY A 308 6.51 13.14 10.53
CA GLY A 308 5.50 13.95 11.19
C GLY A 308 5.88 15.43 11.29
N LEU A 309 7.14 15.75 11.65
CA LEU A 309 7.64 17.12 11.68
C LEU A 309 7.67 17.75 10.28
N GLY A 310 8.06 16.98 9.27
CA GLY A 310 8.04 17.43 7.88
C GLY A 310 6.61 17.73 7.40
N MET A 311 5.64 16.91 7.80
CA MET A 311 4.22 17.19 7.54
C MET A 311 3.79 18.47 8.27
N LEU A 312 4.10 18.67 9.54
CA LEU A 312 3.78 19.91 10.25
C LEU A 312 4.40 21.15 9.55
N ALA A 313 5.65 21.06 9.12
CA ALA A 313 6.33 22.14 8.39
C ALA A 313 5.64 22.46 7.07
N GLY A 314 5.04 21.46 6.39
CA GLY A 314 4.22 21.65 5.19
C GLY A 314 3.03 22.59 5.43
N GLY A 315 2.49 22.63 6.65
CA GLY A 315 1.42 23.55 7.06
C GLY A 315 1.83 25.04 7.09
N LEU A 316 3.12 25.32 7.07
CA LEU A 316 3.65 26.70 7.03
C LEU A 316 3.89 27.18 5.59
N VAL A 317 3.80 26.31 4.59
CA VAL A 317 4.08 26.63 3.19
C VAL A 317 2.85 27.26 2.54
N GLN A 318 2.99 28.51 2.13
CA GLN A 318 1.95 29.31 1.44
C GLN A 318 2.33 29.64 0.00
N VAL A 319 3.62 29.66 -0.30
CA VAL A 319 4.17 29.98 -1.62
C VAL A 319 5.17 28.91 -2.01
N TRP A 320 5.15 28.52 -3.28
CA TRP A 320 6.07 27.52 -3.79
C TRP A 320 7.48 28.07 -4.00
N HIS A 321 8.48 27.30 -3.53
CA HIS A 321 9.89 27.50 -3.82
C HIS A 321 10.60 26.18 -4.10
N TYR A 322 11.49 26.13 -5.09
CA TYR A 322 12.20 24.88 -5.45
C TYR A 322 13.12 24.36 -4.34
N TRP A 323 13.57 25.20 -3.42
CA TRP A 323 14.38 24.78 -2.28
C TRP A 323 13.60 23.89 -1.26
N TYR A 324 12.28 23.74 -1.41
CA TYR A 324 11.52 22.76 -0.63
C TYR A 324 11.73 21.31 -1.10
N LEU A 325 12.23 21.08 -2.33
CA LEU A 325 12.42 19.73 -2.87
C LEU A 325 13.29 18.82 -2.00
N PRO A 326 14.44 19.26 -1.44
CA PRO A 326 15.23 18.44 -0.51
C PRO A 326 14.44 18.03 0.75
N ALA A 327 13.65 18.94 1.31
CA ALA A 327 12.82 18.65 2.47
C ALA A 327 11.71 17.64 2.12
N ILE A 328 11.04 17.83 0.97
CA ILE A 328 10.04 16.88 0.45
C ILE A 328 10.67 15.50 0.22
N PHE A 329 11.89 15.45 -0.34
CA PHE A 329 12.61 14.20 -0.54
C PHE A 329 12.90 13.47 0.78
N LEU A 330 13.35 14.19 1.79
CA LEU A 330 13.61 13.64 3.13
C LEU A 330 12.32 13.10 3.77
N VAL A 331 11.22 13.84 3.69
CA VAL A 331 9.90 13.42 4.17
C VAL A 331 9.43 12.17 3.42
N ALA A 332 9.63 12.12 2.10
CA ALA A 332 9.24 10.98 1.29
C ALA A 332 10.06 9.71 1.61
N ILE A 333 11.38 9.85 1.86
CA ILE A 333 12.23 8.73 2.32
C ILE A 333 11.71 8.21 3.66
N THR A 334 11.44 9.08 4.61
CA THR A 334 11.01 8.65 5.95
C THR A 334 9.61 8.04 5.93
N ALA A 335 8.68 8.61 5.18
CA ALA A 335 7.36 8.02 4.94
C ALA A 335 7.49 6.62 4.30
N GLY A 336 8.30 6.51 3.25
CA GLY A 336 8.57 5.23 2.56
C GLY A 336 9.22 4.19 3.48
N ALA A 337 10.14 4.60 4.35
CA ALA A 337 10.77 3.70 5.33
C ALA A 337 9.74 3.14 6.32
N VAL A 338 8.88 4.00 6.88
CA VAL A 338 7.79 3.57 7.78
C VAL A 338 6.89 2.55 7.08
N MET A 339 6.41 2.87 5.88
CA MET A 339 5.49 2.00 5.13
C MET A 339 6.13 0.66 4.72
N THR A 340 7.44 0.66 4.44
CA THR A 340 8.18 -0.56 4.06
C THR A 340 8.44 -1.47 5.25
N LEU A 341 8.85 -0.90 6.41
CA LEU A 341 9.25 -1.66 7.58
C LEU A 341 8.08 -2.08 8.48
N ALA A 342 6.94 -1.40 8.38
CA ALA A 342 5.78 -1.65 9.24
C ALA A 342 5.36 -3.13 9.22
N TRP A 343 5.25 -3.74 8.05
CA TRP A 343 4.90 -5.16 7.93
C TRP A 343 5.98 -6.09 8.49
N GLY A 344 7.26 -5.76 8.31
CA GLY A 344 8.37 -6.52 8.90
C GLY A 344 8.31 -6.53 10.42
N LEU A 345 8.05 -5.38 11.04
CA LEU A 345 7.87 -5.27 12.49
C LEU A 345 6.64 -6.07 12.95
N LEU A 346 5.52 -5.96 12.24
CA LEU A 346 4.32 -6.72 12.56
C LEU A 346 4.61 -8.23 12.56
N PHE A 347 5.31 -8.74 11.55
CA PHE A 347 5.66 -10.17 11.47
C PHE A 347 6.52 -10.65 12.66
N LYS A 348 7.44 -9.82 13.17
CA LYS A 348 8.21 -10.13 14.38
C LYS A 348 7.35 -10.16 15.65
N LEU A 349 6.33 -9.33 15.73
CA LEU A 349 5.42 -9.23 16.87
C LEU A 349 4.33 -10.31 16.90
N MET A 350 4.12 -11.03 15.79
CA MET A 350 3.04 -12.00 15.67
C MET A 350 3.40 -13.37 16.29
N PRO A 351 2.59 -13.88 17.24
CA PRO A 351 2.62 -15.30 17.57
C PRO A 351 2.31 -16.17 16.34
N ALA A 352 2.98 -17.29 16.21
CA ALA A 352 2.79 -18.20 15.06
C ALA A 352 1.35 -18.71 14.92
N SER A 353 0.65 -18.87 16.07
CA SER A 353 -0.76 -19.31 16.15
C SER A 353 -1.76 -18.33 15.54
N ASP A 354 -1.47 -17.01 15.59
CA ASP A 354 -2.45 -15.96 15.29
C ASP A 354 -2.10 -15.13 14.05
N ARG A 355 -1.12 -15.56 13.26
CA ARG A 355 -0.63 -14.83 12.07
C ARG A 355 -1.75 -14.40 11.12
N GLY A 356 -2.71 -15.28 10.85
CA GLY A 356 -3.83 -14.98 9.97
C GLY A 356 -4.75 -13.88 10.52
N ALA A 357 -5.12 -13.98 11.81
CA ALA A 357 -5.96 -13.00 12.47
C ALA A 357 -5.30 -11.62 12.56
N ILE A 358 -4.00 -11.59 12.91
CA ILE A 358 -3.24 -10.34 13.05
C ILE A 358 -3.01 -9.67 11.69
N SER A 359 -2.71 -10.44 10.64
CA SER A 359 -2.59 -9.89 9.28
C SER A 359 -3.92 -9.32 8.79
N GLY A 360 -5.04 -9.98 9.10
CA GLY A 360 -6.37 -9.48 8.83
C GLY A 360 -6.67 -8.18 9.58
N LEU A 361 -6.32 -8.10 10.86
CA LEU A 361 -6.44 -6.88 11.66
C LEU A 361 -5.58 -5.74 11.11
N ALA A 362 -4.36 -6.00 10.65
CA ALA A 362 -3.51 -4.98 10.05
C ALA A 362 -4.13 -4.41 8.76
N THR A 363 -4.72 -5.26 7.92
CA THR A 363 -5.46 -4.81 6.74
C THR A 363 -6.71 -4.01 7.13
N THR A 364 -7.41 -4.43 8.18
CA THR A 364 -8.57 -3.72 8.74
C THR A 364 -8.18 -2.33 9.24
N THR A 365 -7.08 -2.20 10.01
CA THR A 365 -6.62 -0.89 10.51
C THR A 365 -6.10 0.02 9.40
N LYS A 366 -5.52 -0.54 8.33
CA LYS A 366 -5.26 0.21 7.11
C LYS A 366 -6.55 0.77 6.51
N GLY A 367 -7.56 -0.08 6.31
CA GLY A 367 -8.88 0.36 5.80
C GLY A 367 -9.50 1.46 6.67
N PHE A 368 -9.39 1.34 8.00
CA PHE A 368 -9.86 2.33 8.95
C PHE A 368 -9.09 3.67 8.82
N GLY A 369 -7.76 3.61 8.67
CA GLY A 369 -6.94 4.79 8.43
C GLY A 369 -7.36 5.54 7.16
N LEU A 370 -7.57 4.80 6.06
CA LEU A 370 -8.02 5.37 4.79
C LEU A 370 -9.43 5.98 4.90
N LEU A 371 -10.34 5.26 5.55
CA LEU A 371 -11.75 5.67 5.72
C LEU A 371 -11.88 6.98 6.51
N ILE A 372 -10.98 7.23 7.45
CA ILE A 372 -10.98 8.45 8.26
C ILE A 372 -10.05 9.51 7.69
N GLY A 373 -8.81 9.15 7.33
CA GLY A 373 -7.77 10.10 6.98
C GLY A 373 -8.11 10.94 5.75
N THR A 374 -8.63 10.33 4.69
CA THR A 374 -8.94 11.04 3.45
C THR A 374 -10.17 11.96 3.57
N PRO A 375 -11.32 11.52 4.13
CA PRO A 375 -12.44 12.43 4.35
C PRO A 375 -12.12 13.55 5.34
N LEU A 376 -11.43 13.23 6.43
CA LEU A 376 -11.04 14.23 7.43
C LEU A 376 -10.13 15.31 6.83
N ALA A 377 -9.22 14.92 5.94
CA ALA A 377 -8.39 15.85 5.17
C ALA A 377 -9.25 16.80 4.32
N GLY A 378 -10.24 16.26 3.58
CA GLY A 378 -11.16 17.06 2.78
C GLY A 378 -12.00 18.04 3.61
N VAL A 379 -12.56 17.57 4.74
CA VAL A 379 -13.33 18.39 5.68
C VAL A 379 -12.46 19.51 6.27
N ALA A 380 -11.23 19.20 6.68
CA ALA A 380 -10.34 20.20 7.25
C ALA A 380 -10.00 21.31 6.24
N VAL A 381 -9.71 20.95 4.99
CA VAL A 381 -9.46 21.92 3.91
C VAL A 381 -10.69 22.83 3.73
N GLU A 382 -11.89 22.26 3.63
CA GLU A 382 -13.12 23.03 3.41
C GLU A 382 -13.46 23.94 4.60
N PHE A 383 -13.42 23.40 5.80
CA PHE A 383 -13.75 24.14 7.03
C PHE A 383 -12.77 25.29 7.31
N LEU A 384 -11.47 25.07 7.05
CA LEU A 384 -10.43 26.06 7.31
C LEU A 384 -10.16 26.99 6.12
N SER A 385 -10.80 26.77 4.97
CA SER A 385 -10.65 27.61 3.78
C SER A 385 -10.90 29.11 4.07
N PRO A 386 -11.94 29.52 4.83
CA PRO A 386 -12.15 30.93 5.15
C PRO A 386 -11.06 31.54 6.04
N HIS A 387 -10.41 30.72 6.87
CA HIS A 387 -9.37 31.14 7.82
C HIS A 387 -7.97 31.09 7.21
N LEU A 388 -7.79 30.39 6.09
CA LEU A 388 -6.51 30.17 5.42
C LEU A 388 -6.62 30.54 3.93
N PRO A 389 -6.93 31.82 3.62
CA PRO A 389 -7.24 32.26 2.24
C PRO A 389 -6.06 32.12 1.30
N ALA A 390 -4.81 32.25 1.81
CA ALA A 390 -3.59 32.15 0.98
C ALA A 390 -3.45 30.81 0.23
N THR A 391 -4.00 29.73 0.80
CA THR A 391 -3.92 28.39 0.22
C THR A 391 -5.30 27.74 0.07
N HIS A 392 -6.36 28.51 0.13
CA HIS A 392 -7.74 27.99 0.10
C HIS A 392 -7.97 26.85 1.10
N GLY A 393 -7.37 26.93 2.30
CA GLY A 393 -7.48 25.90 3.34
C GLY A 393 -6.52 24.69 3.18
N TYR A 394 -5.90 24.50 2.03
CA TYR A 394 -5.10 23.28 1.76
C TYR A 394 -3.88 23.13 2.67
N GLN A 395 -3.31 24.21 3.23
CA GLN A 395 -2.20 24.08 4.19
C GLN A 395 -2.59 23.34 5.48
N ALA A 396 -3.88 23.36 5.86
CA ALA A 396 -4.37 22.65 7.04
C ALA A 396 -4.24 21.10 6.94
N LEU A 397 -4.16 20.58 5.72
CA LEU A 397 -3.95 19.18 5.44
C LEU A 397 -2.72 18.63 6.18
N TRP A 398 -1.61 19.35 6.11
CA TRP A 398 -0.33 18.85 6.58
C TRP A 398 -0.25 18.67 8.10
N PRO A 399 -0.62 19.65 8.94
CA PRO A 399 -0.71 19.44 10.40
C PRO A 399 -1.69 18.35 10.79
N LEU A 400 -2.84 18.27 10.12
CA LEU A 400 -3.84 17.26 10.39
C LEU A 400 -3.27 15.84 10.18
N LEU A 401 -2.45 15.63 9.17
CA LEU A 401 -1.81 14.35 8.89
C LEU A 401 -0.57 14.12 9.74
N GLY A 402 0.18 15.17 10.08
CA GLY A 402 1.41 15.09 10.87
C GLY A 402 1.19 14.79 12.35
N VAL A 403 0.15 15.38 12.95
CA VAL A 403 -0.14 15.18 14.39
C VAL A 403 -0.40 13.72 14.76
N PRO A 404 -1.23 12.95 14.05
CA PRO A 404 -1.41 11.52 14.35
C PRO A 404 -0.12 10.70 14.23
N ILE A 405 0.75 11.01 13.25
CA ILE A 405 2.04 10.33 13.08
C ILE A 405 2.92 10.56 14.33
N LEU A 406 3.00 11.78 14.83
CA LEU A 406 3.77 12.12 16.02
C LEU A 406 3.15 11.52 17.29
N ALA A 407 1.83 11.53 17.39
CA ALA A 407 1.09 11.01 18.54
C ALA A 407 1.29 9.51 18.79
N VAL A 408 1.54 8.73 17.73
CA VAL A 408 1.76 7.27 17.85
C VAL A 408 3.21 6.90 18.13
N ILE A 409 4.17 7.83 18.06
CA ILE A 409 5.59 7.56 18.32
C ILE A 409 5.83 6.86 19.67
N PRO A 410 5.23 7.31 20.81
CA PRO A 410 5.44 6.64 22.10
C PRO A 410 4.95 5.18 22.11
N LEU A 411 3.96 4.84 21.26
CA LEU A 411 3.50 3.46 21.13
C LEU A 411 4.55 2.60 20.42
N VAL A 412 5.16 3.13 19.36
CA VAL A 412 6.18 2.43 18.58
C VAL A 412 7.49 2.30 19.35
N MET A 413 7.91 3.32 20.09
CA MET A 413 9.10 3.27 20.97
C MET A 413 9.01 2.11 21.98
N ARG A 414 7.82 1.83 22.50
CA ARG A 414 7.61 0.69 23.42
C ARG A 414 7.72 -0.68 22.72
N LEU A 415 7.63 -0.74 21.41
CA LEU A 415 7.81 -1.98 20.66
C LEU A 415 9.29 -2.31 20.42
N GLU A 416 10.20 -1.35 20.60
CA GLU A 416 11.66 -1.57 20.45
C GLU A 416 12.19 -2.58 21.49
N SER A 417 11.72 -2.50 22.75
CA SER A 417 12.11 -3.47 23.78
C SER A 417 11.59 -4.88 23.47
N VAL A 418 10.36 -4.97 22.98
CA VAL A 418 9.73 -6.25 22.61
C VAL A 418 10.43 -6.90 21.42
N GLU A 419 10.81 -6.11 20.41
CA GLU A 419 11.60 -6.57 19.27
C GLU A 419 12.97 -7.10 19.73
N SER A 420 13.67 -6.36 20.59
CA SER A 420 14.97 -6.77 21.13
C SER A 420 14.89 -8.05 21.95
N ASP A 421 13.82 -8.27 22.72
CA ASP A 421 13.61 -9.50 23.48
C ASP A 421 13.28 -10.69 22.56
N ALA A 422 12.51 -10.47 21.50
CA ALA A 422 12.22 -11.49 20.50
C ALA A 422 13.49 -11.92 19.74
N ASP A 423 14.36 -10.98 19.35
CA ASP A 423 15.61 -11.26 18.69
C ASP A 423 16.60 -12.03 19.61
N ARG A 424 16.62 -11.73 20.91
CA ARG A 424 17.41 -12.50 21.91
C ARG A 424 16.86 -13.91 22.10
N ALA A 425 15.55 -14.08 22.09
CA ALA A 425 14.92 -15.39 22.26
C ALA A 425 15.13 -16.32 21.03
N ALA A 426 15.27 -15.74 19.84
CA ALA A 426 15.54 -16.49 18.60
C ALA A 426 16.98 -17.09 18.53
N GLY A 427 17.93 -16.61 19.36
CA GLY A 427 19.30 -17.12 19.47
C GLY A 427 20.15 -16.97 18.20
N PRO A 428 21.45 -17.31 18.23
CA PRO A 428 22.37 -17.12 17.11
C PRO A 428 22.16 -18.07 15.92
N GLN A 429 21.24 -19.00 15.96
CA GLN A 429 21.01 -19.99 14.90
C GLN A 429 20.42 -19.44 13.59
N GLN A 430 19.88 -18.22 13.58
CA GLN A 430 19.37 -17.58 12.35
C GLN A 430 20.37 -16.60 11.70
N ALA A 431 21.46 -16.27 12.36
CA ALA A 431 22.49 -15.34 11.84
C ALA A 431 23.47 -16.01 10.83
N GLU A 432 23.47 -17.34 10.73
CA GLU A 432 24.37 -18.09 9.84
C GLU A 432 23.73 -18.56 8.51
N ALA A 433 22.64 -17.98 8.07
CA ALA A 433 22.20 -18.17 6.69
C ALA A 433 23.22 -17.46 5.76
N PRO A 434 23.93 -18.17 4.86
CA PRO A 434 24.97 -17.58 4.06
C PRO A 434 24.41 -16.47 3.18
N HIS A 435 24.97 -15.27 3.30
CA HIS A 435 24.76 -14.17 2.37
C HIS A 435 25.25 -14.63 0.99
N LEU A 436 24.35 -15.13 0.15
CA LEU A 436 24.65 -15.32 -1.26
C LEU A 436 24.71 -13.94 -1.92
N PRO A 437 25.78 -13.62 -2.67
CA PRO A 437 25.92 -12.33 -3.34
C PRO A 437 24.81 -12.11 -4.36
N VAL A 438 24.45 -10.85 -4.54
CA VAL A 438 23.39 -10.29 -5.39
C VAL A 438 23.59 -10.64 -6.88
#